data_061c76529f6b073821b309b27d29aaa9
#
_entry.id   061c76529f6b073821b309b27d29aaa9
#
_cell.length_a   1.000
_cell.length_b   1.000
_cell.length_c   1.000
_cell.angle_alpha   90.00
_cell.angle_beta   90.00
_cell.angle_gamma   90.00
#
_symmetry.space_group_name_H-M   'P 1'
#
loop_
_entity.id
_entity.type
_entity.pdbx_description
1 polymer ?
#
loop_
_entity_poly.entity_id
_entity_poly.type
_entity_poly.pdbx_seq_one_letter_code
_entity_poly.pdbx_strand_id
1 'polypeptide(L)'
;YPARVDRAWEQLALTFPWEAQYTSMDAAAFEERFGFAPNSLQSAVMGAADRMDSPGLLIVEAQMGVGKTEAALAAAEIFAARYGAGGLYFGLPTQATANGIFRRLSKWAQTQSQDMTHSIRLAHGMAELNEDYRQMFTGGAVTEEDSGDETGGIQVHRWFLGRRQALVADFVMGTVDQLLPAALKQKYIMLRHLGLAGKV
;
A
#
# COMPACT_ATOMS: atom_id res chain seq x y z
N TYR A 1 25.01 17.77 16.71
CA TYR A 1 24.10 17.60 15.56
C TYR A 1 23.41 16.22 15.53
N PRO A 2 24.09 15.04 15.69
CA PRO A 2 23.44 13.72 15.63
C PRO A 2 22.26 13.59 16.58
N ALA A 3 22.41 13.87 17.85
CA ALA A 3 21.35 13.72 18.86
C ALA A 3 20.08 14.60 18.62
N ARG A 4 20.16 15.65 17.79
CA ARG A 4 18.96 16.39 17.35
C ARG A 4 18.26 15.73 16.19
N VAL A 5 19.02 15.10 15.31
CA VAL A 5 18.49 14.32 14.18
C VAL A 5 17.78 13.09 14.71
N ASP A 6 18.40 12.36 15.63
CA ASP A 6 17.84 11.16 16.24
C ASP A 6 16.54 11.49 16.97
N ARG A 7 16.51 12.52 17.81
CA ARG A 7 15.27 12.97 18.47
C ARG A 7 14.18 13.43 17.49
N ALA A 8 14.55 14.13 16.44
CA ALA A 8 13.57 14.55 15.43
C ALA A 8 13.02 13.35 14.66
N TRP A 9 13.84 12.34 14.42
CA TRP A 9 13.42 11.09 13.78
C TRP A 9 12.47 10.31 14.69
N GLU A 10 12.81 10.13 15.95
CA GLU A 10 11.94 9.50 16.96
C GLU A 10 10.60 10.21 17.10
N GLN A 11 10.60 11.56 17.12
CA GLN A 11 9.39 12.36 17.20
C GLN A 11 8.50 12.27 15.95
N LEU A 12 9.05 11.91 14.79
CA LEU A 12 8.24 11.66 13.60
C LEU A 12 7.41 10.39 13.72
N ALA A 13 7.85 9.43 14.55
CA ALA A 13 7.17 8.14 14.76
C ALA A 13 6.70 7.49 13.44
N LEU A 14 7.56 7.54 12.41
CA LEU A 14 7.24 6.94 11.11
C LEU A 14 7.20 5.43 11.22
N THR A 15 6.29 4.82 10.48
CA THR A 15 6.19 3.37 10.36
C THR A 15 7.43 2.80 9.67
N PHE A 16 7.76 1.55 9.98
CA PHE A 16 8.80 0.81 9.24
C PHE A 16 8.28 0.43 7.85
N PRO A 17 9.15 0.31 6.84
CA PRO A 17 8.77 -0.15 5.53
C PRO A 17 8.06 -1.51 5.59
N TRP A 18 7.10 -1.72 4.71
CA TRP A 18 6.43 -3.00 4.61
C TRP A 18 7.39 -4.12 4.21
N GLU A 19 7.33 -5.22 4.94
CA GLU A 19 8.03 -6.46 4.62
C GLU A 19 6.99 -7.52 4.24
N ALA A 20 6.86 -7.78 2.95
CA ALA A 20 5.92 -8.77 2.44
C ALA A 20 6.38 -10.20 2.79
N GLN A 21 5.43 -11.04 3.21
CA GLN A 21 5.72 -12.38 3.74
C GLN A 21 5.89 -13.45 2.65
N TYR A 22 5.07 -13.39 1.59
CA TYR A 22 4.97 -14.48 0.62
C TYR A 22 5.81 -14.22 -0.62
N THR A 23 6.96 -14.89 -0.74
CA THR A 23 7.76 -14.94 -1.98
C THR A 23 7.11 -15.79 -3.07
N SER A 24 6.17 -16.65 -2.70
CA SER A 24 5.28 -17.46 -3.53
C SER A 24 3.97 -17.66 -2.78
N MET A 25 2.84 -17.64 -3.45
CA MET A 25 1.52 -17.75 -2.82
C MET A 25 0.75 -18.89 -3.44
N ASP A 26 0.45 -19.91 -2.64
CA ASP A 26 -0.43 -21.00 -3.01
C ASP A 26 -1.92 -20.71 -2.69
N ALA A 27 -2.80 -21.67 -2.92
CA ALA A 27 -4.22 -21.50 -2.67
C ALA A 27 -4.55 -21.29 -1.19
N ALA A 28 -3.80 -21.92 -0.27
CA ALA A 28 -4.03 -21.79 1.17
C ALA A 28 -3.59 -20.40 1.67
N ALA A 29 -2.42 -19.92 1.23
CA ALA A 29 -1.94 -18.58 1.55
C ALA A 29 -2.87 -17.48 0.96
N PHE A 30 -3.40 -17.70 -0.24
CA PHE A 30 -4.39 -16.80 -0.82
C PHE A 30 -5.68 -16.76 0.01
N GLU A 31 -6.20 -17.92 0.41
CA GLU A 31 -7.41 -18.03 1.23
C GLU A 31 -7.22 -17.36 2.61
N GLU A 32 -6.08 -17.57 3.24
CA GLU A 32 -5.70 -16.87 4.48
C GLU A 32 -5.74 -15.35 4.30
N ARG A 33 -5.22 -14.84 3.17
CA ARG A 33 -5.08 -13.42 2.89
C ARG A 33 -6.39 -12.74 2.52
N PHE A 34 -7.26 -13.42 1.76
CA PHE A 34 -8.48 -12.84 1.18
C PHE A 34 -9.79 -13.41 1.74
N GLY A 35 -9.74 -14.51 2.50
CA GLY A 35 -10.90 -15.14 3.13
C GLY A 35 -11.73 -16.03 2.17
N PHE A 36 -11.20 -16.38 0.99
CA PHE A 36 -11.83 -17.27 0.02
C PHE A 36 -10.77 -17.92 -0.90
N ALA A 37 -11.09 -19.09 -1.45
CA ALA A 37 -10.19 -19.82 -2.35
C ALA A 37 -9.99 -19.07 -3.69
N PRO A 38 -8.78 -19.10 -4.27
CA PRO A 38 -8.52 -18.41 -5.53
C PRO A 38 -9.25 -19.10 -6.70
N ASN A 39 -9.77 -18.29 -7.61
CA ASN A 39 -10.28 -18.79 -8.89
C ASN A 39 -9.15 -19.02 -9.91
N SER A 40 -9.50 -19.53 -11.10
CA SER A 40 -8.53 -19.85 -12.15
C SER A 40 -7.69 -18.65 -12.60
N LEU A 41 -8.27 -17.44 -12.69
CA LEU A 41 -7.54 -16.22 -13.01
C LEU A 41 -6.52 -15.86 -11.92
N GLN A 42 -6.95 -15.87 -10.67
CA GLN A 42 -6.10 -15.53 -9.53
C GLN A 42 -4.93 -16.51 -9.40
N SER A 43 -5.20 -17.81 -9.54
CA SER A 43 -4.16 -18.85 -9.58
C SER A 43 -3.18 -18.67 -10.74
N ALA A 44 -3.68 -18.33 -11.93
CA ALA A 44 -2.84 -18.07 -13.10
C ALA A 44 -1.93 -16.85 -12.92
N VAL A 45 -2.46 -15.78 -12.30
CA VAL A 45 -1.70 -14.55 -12.01
C VAL A 45 -0.62 -14.80 -10.96
N MET A 46 -0.94 -15.49 -9.87
CA MET A 46 0.05 -15.88 -8.86
C MET A 46 1.16 -16.73 -9.47
N GLY A 47 0.80 -17.74 -10.26
CA GLY A 47 1.77 -18.59 -10.95
C GLY A 47 2.59 -17.83 -12.01
N ALA A 48 2.06 -16.78 -12.62
CA ALA A 48 2.83 -15.90 -13.52
C ALA A 48 3.82 -15.05 -12.73
N ALA A 49 3.39 -14.44 -11.63
CA ALA A 49 4.25 -13.66 -10.73
C ALA A 49 5.39 -14.51 -10.16
N ASP A 50 5.08 -15.75 -9.78
CA ASP A 50 6.06 -16.70 -9.23
C ASP A 50 7.14 -17.12 -10.24
N ARG A 51 6.84 -17.16 -11.53
CA ARG A 51 7.81 -17.48 -12.59
C ARG A 51 8.68 -16.31 -13.05
N MET A 52 8.44 -15.10 -12.57
CA MET A 52 9.30 -13.96 -12.92
C MET A 52 10.59 -14.00 -12.09
N ASP A 53 11.73 -14.06 -12.77
CA ASP A 53 13.06 -14.13 -12.14
C ASP A 53 13.67 -12.75 -11.87
N SER A 54 13.05 -11.70 -12.39
CA SER A 54 13.49 -10.30 -12.23
C SER A 54 12.30 -9.34 -12.17
N PRO A 55 12.47 -8.14 -11.60
CA PRO A 55 11.45 -7.11 -11.67
C PRO A 55 10.98 -6.84 -13.09
N GLY A 56 9.67 -6.71 -13.30
CA GLY A 56 9.12 -6.59 -14.63
C GLY A 56 7.66 -6.10 -14.64
N LEU A 57 7.00 -6.25 -15.77
CA LEU A 57 5.61 -5.87 -15.97
C LEU A 57 4.74 -7.11 -16.17
N LEU A 58 3.73 -7.27 -15.31
CA LEU A 58 2.69 -8.27 -15.45
C LEU A 58 1.41 -7.63 -15.98
N ILE A 59 0.94 -8.05 -17.15
CA ILE A 59 -0.30 -7.56 -17.76
C ILE A 59 -1.38 -8.61 -17.59
N VAL A 60 -2.51 -8.22 -16.97
CA VAL A 60 -3.67 -9.09 -16.72
C VAL A 60 -4.89 -8.56 -17.48
N GLU A 61 -5.26 -9.24 -18.55
CA GLU A 61 -6.45 -8.94 -19.34
C GLU A 61 -7.55 -9.94 -18.99
N ALA A 62 -8.68 -9.46 -18.47
CA ALA A 62 -9.81 -10.29 -18.07
C ALA A 62 -11.09 -9.45 -17.94
N GLN A 63 -12.25 -10.11 -17.97
CA GLN A 63 -13.56 -9.47 -17.83
C GLN A 63 -13.72 -8.72 -16.51
N MET A 64 -14.69 -7.81 -16.43
CA MET A 64 -15.05 -7.15 -15.18
C MET A 64 -15.64 -8.16 -14.18
N GLY A 65 -15.39 -7.94 -12.88
CA GLY A 65 -15.98 -8.76 -11.81
C GLY A 65 -15.28 -10.10 -11.51
N VAL A 66 -14.27 -10.52 -12.28
CA VAL A 66 -13.60 -11.81 -12.10
C VAL A 66 -12.48 -11.81 -11.03
N GLY A 67 -12.39 -10.79 -10.18
CA GLY A 67 -11.44 -10.78 -9.06
C GLY A 67 -10.03 -10.29 -9.41
N LYS A 68 -9.89 -9.40 -10.42
CA LYS A 68 -8.59 -8.82 -10.80
C LYS A 68 -7.89 -8.06 -9.68
N THR A 69 -8.65 -7.43 -8.78
CA THR A 69 -8.09 -6.65 -7.66
C THR A 69 -7.30 -7.55 -6.71
N GLU A 70 -7.87 -8.65 -6.28
CA GLU A 70 -7.21 -9.61 -5.40
C GLU A 70 -6.03 -10.29 -6.11
N ALA A 71 -6.19 -10.62 -7.39
CA ALA A 71 -5.09 -11.14 -8.21
C ALA A 71 -3.90 -10.17 -8.26
N ALA A 72 -4.17 -8.86 -8.46
CA ALA A 72 -3.15 -7.82 -8.48
C ALA A 72 -2.48 -7.64 -7.12
N LEU A 73 -3.24 -7.67 -6.02
CA LEU A 73 -2.69 -7.56 -4.66
C LEU A 73 -1.83 -8.78 -4.29
N ALA A 74 -2.25 -9.98 -4.65
CA ALA A 74 -1.46 -11.20 -4.46
C ALA A 74 -0.13 -11.15 -5.25
N ALA A 75 -0.18 -10.75 -6.52
CA ALA A 75 1.03 -10.57 -7.33
C ALA A 75 1.94 -9.48 -6.78
N ALA A 76 1.38 -8.37 -6.28
CA ALA A 76 2.14 -7.30 -5.67
C ALA A 76 2.87 -7.75 -4.40
N GLU A 77 2.23 -8.57 -3.56
CA GLU A 77 2.86 -9.15 -2.37
C GLU A 77 4.02 -10.08 -2.76
N ILE A 78 3.82 -10.98 -3.74
CA ILE A 78 4.89 -11.85 -4.26
C ILE A 78 6.07 -11.01 -4.78
N PHE A 79 5.80 -9.95 -5.56
CA PHE A 79 6.86 -9.09 -6.07
C PHE A 79 7.57 -8.31 -4.97
N ALA A 80 6.83 -7.79 -4.00
CA ALA A 80 7.42 -7.07 -2.87
C ALA A 80 8.37 -7.98 -2.07
N ALA A 81 7.95 -9.20 -1.74
CA ALA A 81 8.77 -10.16 -1.01
C ALA A 81 10.01 -10.61 -1.80
N ARG A 82 9.87 -10.83 -3.10
CA ARG A 82 10.96 -11.31 -3.96
C ARG A 82 11.98 -10.25 -4.30
N TYR A 83 11.54 -9.00 -4.46
CA TYR A 83 12.40 -7.91 -4.94
C TYR A 83 12.69 -6.85 -3.89
N GLY A 84 12.23 -7.05 -2.65
CA GLY A 84 12.50 -6.16 -1.53
C GLY A 84 11.80 -4.81 -1.65
N ALA A 85 10.57 -4.78 -2.21
CA ALA A 85 9.80 -3.55 -2.23
C ALA A 85 9.17 -3.30 -0.86
N GLY A 86 9.35 -2.09 -0.33
CA GLY A 86 8.85 -1.66 0.97
C GLY A 86 7.48 -0.98 0.92
N GLY A 87 6.71 -1.17 -0.15
CA GLY A 87 5.36 -0.60 -0.27
C GLY A 87 4.66 -0.90 -1.58
N LEU A 88 3.42 -0.42 -1.68
CA LEU A 88 2.54 -0.59 -2.83
C LEU A 88 1.95 0.75 -3.28
N TYR A 89 1.96 1.02 -4.59
CA TYR A 89 1.13 2.05 -5.20
C TYR A 89 0.01 1.45 -6.05
N PHE A 90 -1.23 1.60 -5.60
CA PHE A 90 -2.41 1.12 -6.33
C PHE A 90 -3.04 2.26 -7.13
N GLY A 91 -2.71 2.33 -8.42
CA GLY A 91 -3.16 3.37 -9.35
C GLY A 91 -4.47 3.04 -10.05
N LEU A 92 -5.44 3.95 -10.00
CA LEU A 92 -6.74 3.79 -10.62
C LEU A 92 -7.05 4.91 -11.62
N PRO A 93 -7.88 4.67 -12.64
CA PRO A 93 -8.20 5.68 -13.65
C PRO A 93 -8.94 6.89 -13.09
N THR A 94 -9.82 6.69 -12.10
CA THR A 94 -10.68 7.74 -11.54
C THR A 94 -10.75 7.71 -10.02
N GLN A 95 -11.07 8.86 -9.42
CA GLN A 95 -11.28 8.98 -7.96
C GLN A 95 -12.47 8.17 -7.45
N ALA A 96 -13.55 8.10 -8.21
CA ALA A 96 -14.73 7.32 -7.85
C ALA A 96 -14.40 5.82 -7.73
N THR A 97 -13.60 5.29 -8.65
CA THR A 97 -13.11 3.90 -8.60
C THR A 97 -12.21 3.69 -7.39
N ALA A 98 -11.36 4.67 -7.06
CA ALA A 98 -10.48 4.60 -5.90
C ALA A 98 -11.28 4.46 -4.59
N ASN A 99 -12.35 5.23 -4.41
CA ASN A 99 -13.20 5.13 -3.22
C ASN A 99 -13.83 3.74 -3.06
N GLY A 100 -14.33 3.14 -4.15
CA GLY A 100 -14.94 1.80 -4.11
C GLY A 100 -13.94 0.67 -3.80
N ILE A 101 -12.69 0.82 -4.20
CA ILE A 101 -11.65 -0.20 -4.01
C ILE A 101 -10.88 0.02 -2.70
N PHE A 102 -10.89 1.22 -2.13
CA PHE A 102 -10.13 1.55 -0.92
C PHE A 102 -10.39 0.59 0.23
N ARG A 103 -11.67 0.25 0.48
CA ARG A 103 -12.05 -0.72 1.52
C ARG A 103 -11.42 -2.11 1.32
N ARG A 104 -11.30 -2.56 0.07
CA ARG A 104 -10.66 -3.86 -0.24
C ARG A 104 -9.17 -3.81 -0.02
N LEU A 105 -8.52 -2.73 -0.45
CA LEU A 105 -7.10 -2.50 -0.19
C LEU A 105 -6.82 -2.40 1.31
N SER A 106 -7.63 -1.66 2.06
CA SER A 106 -7.48 -1.51 3.52
C SER A 106 -7.59 -2.84 4.25
N LYS A 107 -8.56 -3.69 3.86
CA LYS A 107 -8.68 -5.04 4.44
C LYS A 107 -7.44 -5.88 4.14
N TRP A 108 -6.96 -5.87 2.91
CA TRP A 108 -5.73 -6.59 2.56
C TRP A 108 -4.52 -6.01 3.30
N ALA A 109 -4.39 -4.70 3.40
CA ALA A 109 -3.29 -4.06 4.14
C ALA A 109 -3.30 -4.43 5.63
N GLN A 110 -4.46 -4.57 6.26
CA GLN A 110 -4.60 -5.05 7.64
C GLN A 110 -4.02 -6.45 7.82
N THR A 111 -4.17 -7.34 6.84
CA THR A 111 -3.60 -8.69 6.90
C THR A 111 -2.07 -8.71 6.74
N GLN A 112 -1.46 -7.59 6.34
CA GLN A 112 0.00 -7.43 6.26
C GLN A 112 0.63 -7.03 7.59
N SER A 113 -0.18 -6.60 8.56
CA SER A 113 0.25 -5.94 9.80
C SER A 113 0.11 -6.88 11.00
N GLN A 114 0.81 -8.02 11.01
CA GLN A 114 0.69 -8.97 12.13
C GLN A 114 1.36 -8.44 13.40
N ASP A 115 2.54 -7.83 13.27
CA ASP A 115 3.33 -7.34 14.41
C ASP A 115 3.76 -5.86 14.29
N MET A 116 3.45 -5.21 13.15
CA MET A 116 3.90 -3.84 12.88
C MET A 116 2.77 -2.98 12.33
N THR A 117 2.83 -1.70 12.65
CA THR A 117 1.88 -0.72 12.10
C THR A 117 2.39 -0.19 10.78
N HIS A 118 1.58 -0.25 9.74
CA HIS A 118 1.88 0.30 8.42
C HIS A 118 1.05 1.53 8.10
N SER A 119 1.61 2.43 7.31
CA SER A 119 0.93 3.63 6.87
C SER A 119 0.12 3.39 5.59
N ILE A 120 -1.13 3.88 5.58
CA ILE A 120 -1.97 3.88 4.39
C ILE A 120 -2.35 5.30 3.99
N ARG A 121 -2.37 5.58 2.68
CA ARG A 121 -2.72 6.89 2.14
C ARG A 121 -3.64 6.79 0.92
N LEU A 122 -4.74 7.53 0.97
CA LEU A 122 -5.59 7.79 -0.19
C LEU A 122 -5.16 9.10 -0.86
N ALA A 123 -4.44 9.00 -1.98
CA ALA A 123 -3.77 10.13 -2.64
C ALA A 123 -4.61 10.66 -3.82
N HIS A 124 -5.72 11.36 -3.52
CA HIS A 124 -6.48 12.12 -4.51
C HIS A 124 -7.18 13.33 -3.87
N GLY A 125 -7.68 14.25 -4.71
CA GLY A 125 -8.19 15.54 -4.23
C GLY A 125 -9.43 15.48 -3.33
N MET A 126 -10.15 14.38 -3.30
CA MET A 126 -11.38 14.17 -2.51
C MET A 126 -11.23 13.05 -1.45
N ALA A 127 -10.01 12.72 -1.05
CA ALA A 127 -9.73 11.68 -0.06
C ALA A 127 -10.48 11.91 1.26
N GLU A 128 -10.58 13.16 1.71
CA GLU A 128 -11.26 13.54 2.95
C GLU A 128 -12.79 13.32 2.93
N LEU A 129 -13.38 13.11 1.76
CA LEU A 129 -14.81 12.77 1.61
C LEU A 129 -15.08 11.27 1.70
N ASN A 130 -14.04 10.43 1.71
CA ASN A 130 -14.20 9.00 1.89
C ASN A 130 -14.40 8.66 3.37
N GLU A 131 -15.55 8.08 3.71
CA GLU A 131 -15.92 7.79 5.11
C GLU A 131 -15.01 6.74 5.74
N ASP A 132 -14.66 5.66 5.02
CA ASP A 132 -13.77 4.61 5.52
C ASP A 132 -12.37 5.20 5.82
N TYR A 133 -11.88 6.08 4.95
CA TYR A 133 -10.61 6.77 5.15
C TYR A 133 -10.65 7.74 6.34
N ARG A 134 -11.76 8.49 6.50
CA ARG A 134 -11.95 9.41 7.64
C ARG A 134 -12.01 8.66 8.97
N GLN A 135 -12.67 7.51 9.02
CA GLN A 135 -12.74 6.68 10.23
C GLN A 135 -11.36 6.20 10.67
N MET A 136 -10.49 5.81 9.72
CA MET A 136 -9.10 5.46 10.03
C MET A 136 -8.31 6.66 10.57
N PHE A 137 -8.60 7.86 10.09
CA PHE A 137 -7.95 9.08 10.56
C PHE A 137 -8.41 9.50 11.95
N THR A 138 -9.70 9.37 12.25
CA THR A 138 -10.28 9.75 13.55
C THR A 138 -10.10 8.67 14.61
N GLY A 139 -10.08 7.38 14.23
CA GLY A 139 -9.81 6.27 15.14
C GLY A 139 -8.34 6.14 15.53
N GLY A 140 -7.44 6.72 14.74
CA GLY A 140 -5.99 6.78 14.99
C GLY A 140 -5.51 8.11 15.59
N ALA A 141 -6.40 8.94 16.12
CA ALA A 141 -6.01 10.05 16.99
C ALA A 141 -5.55 9.46 18.32
N VAL A 142 -4.33 8.93 18.33
CA VAL A 142 -3.61 8.57 19.55
C VAL A 142 -3.46 9.85 20.36
N THR A 143 -4.25 9.98 21.42
CA THR A 143 -3.86 10.78 22.56
C THR A 143 -2.57 10.17 23.08
N GLU A 144 -1.55 10.98 23.33
CA GLU A 144 -0.19 10.60 23.73
C GLU A 144 -0.09 9.73 25.01
N GLU A 145 -1.19 9.20 25.53
CA GLU A 145 -1.26 8.52 26.83
C GLU A 145 -1.72 7.05 26.80
N ASP A 146 -2.01 6.43 25.64
CA ASP A 146 -2.51 5.04 25.61
C ASP A 146 -1.74 4.16 24.62
N SER A 147 -0.46 3.96 24.88
CA SER A 147 0.43 3.04 24.13
C SER A 147 0.66 1.76 24.91
N GLY A 148 -0.39 1.01 25.17
CA GLY A 148 -0.31 -0.25 25.92
C GLY A 148 -0.66 -1.52 25.14
N ASP A 149 -1.05 -1.44 23.87
CA ASP A 149 -1.41 -2.62 23.06
C ASP A 149 -0.60 -2.66 21.77
N GLU A 150 0.42 -3.53 21.72
CA GLU A 150 1.34 -3.76 20.60
C GLU A 150 0.70 -4.60 19.47
N THR A 151 -0.57 -4.42 19.17
CA THR A 151 -1.20 -5.07 18.02
C THR A 151 -0.93 -4.27 16.76
N GLY A 152 -0.22 -4.88 15.81
CA GLY A 152 0.03 -4.32 14.48
C GLY A 152 -1.26 -3.89 13.77
N GLY A 153 -1.18 -2.92 12.88
CA GLY A 153 -2.35 -2.37 12.20
C GLY A 153 -2.01 -1.48 11.03
N ILE A 154 -3.03 -0.87 10.43
CA ILE A 154 -2.85 0.19 9.43
C ILE A 154 -3.33 1.52 10.00
N GLN A 155 -2.59 2.58 9.71
CA GLN A 155 -2.93 3.93 10.17
C GLN A 155 -2.74 4.98 9.08
N VAL A 156 -3.49 6.07 9.19
CA VAL A 156 -3.28 7.28 8.39
C VAL A 156 -2.36 8.20 9.17
N HIS A 157 -1.06 8.08 8.96
CA HIS A 157 -0.08 8.86 9.69
C HIS A 157 -0.08 10.33 9.26
N ARG A 158 -0.09 11.26 10.23
CA ARG A 158 -0.20 12.71 10.00
C ARG A 158 0.87 13.26 9.08
N TRP A 159 2.09 12.76 9.13
CA TRP A 159 3.19 13.22 8.29
C TRP A 159 2.92 13.01 6.79
N PHE A 160 2.18 11.94 6.42
CA PHE A 160 1.83 11.63 5.03
C PHE A 160 0.62 12.41 4.49
N LEU A 161 -0.04 13.25 5.29
CA LEU A 161 -1.20 14.04 4.84
C LEU A 161 -0.83 15.12 3.82
N GLY A 162 0.42 15.58 3.81
CA GLY A 162 0.92 16.54 2.84
C GLY A 162 0.88 15.99 1.41
N ARG A 163 0.44 16.81 0.45
CA ARG A 163 0.39 16.43 -0.98
C ARG A 163 1.71 15.90 -1.54
N ARG A 164 2.84 16.33 -0.97
CA ARG A 164 4.19 15.95 -1.42
C ARG A 164 4.69 14.66 -0.79
N GLN A 165 4.24 14.35 0.42
CA GLN A 165 4.64 13.19 1.21
C GLN A 165 3.69 11.99 1.01
N ALA A 166 2.53 12.20 0.38
CA ALA A 166 1.51 11.17 0.20
C ALA A 166 2.04 9.89 -0.45
N LEU A 167 2.99 10.00 -1.36
CA LEU A 167 3.57 8.85 -2.07
C LEU A 167 4.62 8.09 -1.24
N VAL A 168 5.02 8.61 -0.08
CA VAL A 168 6.04 7.96 0.78
C VAL A 168 5.40 6.94 1.75
N ALA A 169 4.10 7.03 2.02
CA ALA A 169 3.38 6.04 2.84
C ALA A 169 3.54 4.61 2.28
N ASP A 170 3.49 3.59 3.11
CA ASP A 170 3.72 2.18 2.71
C ASP A 170 2.69 1.74 1.66
N PHE A 171 1.41 1.93 1.93
CA PHE A 171 0.33 1.63 1.01
C PHE A 171 -0.33 2.90 0.49
N VAL A 172 -0.20 3.16 -0.79
CA VAL A 172 -0.78 4.34 -1.44
C VAL A 172 -1.81 3.91 -2.46
N MET A 173 -3.03 4.38 -2.33
CA MET A 173 -4.03 4.32 -3.38
C MET A 173 -4.22 5.71 -3.98
N GLY A 174 -4.16 5.82 -5.29
CA GLY A 174 -4.32 7.08 -5.98
C GLY A 174 -4.82 6.92 -7.41
N THR A 175 -4.89 8.03 -8.12
CA THR A 175 -5.15 8.00 -9.56
C THR A 175 -3.84 7.95 -10.33
N VAL A 176 -3.89 7.44 -11.57
CA VAL A 176 -2.74 7.43 -12.49
C VAL A 176 -2.15 8.82 -12.67
N ASP A 177 -2.99 9.87 -12.59
CA ASP A 177 -2.55 11.27 -12.65
C ASP A 177 -1.61 11.68 -11.50
N GLN A 178 -1.58 10.96 -10.40
CA GLN A 178 -0.61 11.20 -9.33
C GLN A 178 0.75 10.56 -9.62
N LEU A 179 0.76 9.51 -10.43
CA LEU A 179 1.97 8.79 -10.84
C LEU A 179 2.68 9.49 -12.00
N LEU A 180 1.94 9.86 -13.05
CA LEU A 180 2.47 10.43 -14.30
C LEU A 180 3.37 11.67 -14.09
N PRO A 181 3.10 12.60 -13.15
CA PRO A 181 3.99 13.73 -12.89
C PRO A 181 5.40 13.34 -12.41
N ALA A 182 5.60 12.09 -11.95
CA ALA A 182 6.95 11.62 -11.63
C ALA A 182 7.86 11.51 -12.87
N ALA A 183 7.27 11.34 -14.06
CA ALA A 183 8.00 11.33 -15.33
C ALA A 183 8.25 12.73 -15.91
N LEU A 184 7.63 13.78 -15.35
CA LEU A 184 7.72 15.15 -15.85
C LEU A 184 8.73 15.96 -15.02
N LYS A 185 9.43 16.90 -15.66
CA LYS A 185 10.34 17.83 -14.98
C LYS A 185 9.54 18.84 -14.16
N GLN A 186 9.35 18.56 -12.87
CA GLN A 186 8.59 19.39 -11.94
C GLN A 186 9.40 19.76 -10.69
N LYS A 187 8.96 20.80 -9.97
CA LYS A 187 9.48 21.11 -8.64
C LYS A 187 9.19 19.93 -7.68
N TYR A 188 10.18 19.60 -6.84
CA TYR A 188 10.07 18.54 -5.82
C TYR A 188 9.89 17.10 -6.37
N ILE A 189 10.33 16.86 -7.61
CA ILE A 189 10.28 15.54 -8.25
C ILE A 189 10.98 14.46 -7.41
N MET A 190 12.02 14.83 -6.65
CA MET A 190 12.77 13.90 -5.79
C MET A 190 11.88 13.19 -4.75
N LEU A 191 10.94 13.89 -4.13
CA LEU A 191 10.01 13.26 -3.16
C LEU A 191 9.07 12.27 -3.84
N ARG A 192 8.66 12.54 -5.09
CA ARG A 192 7.86 11.59 -5.88
C ARG A 192 8.67 10.35 -6.24
N HIS A 193 9.89 10.54 -6.70
CA HIS A 193 10.79 9.42 -7.01
C HIS A 193 11.10 8.60 -5.77
N LEU A 194 11.42 9.25 -4.64
CA LEU A 194 11.65 8.56 -3.37
C LEU A 194 10.43 7.73 -2.95
N GLY A 195 9.23 8.32 -3.04
CA GLY A 195 8.00 7.62 -2.65
C GLY A 195 7.59 6.48 -3.58
N LEU A 196 8.07 6.44 -4.81
CA LEU A 196 7.74 5.40 -5.80
C LEU A 196 8.85 4.37 -5.99
N ALA A 197 10.10 4.73 -5.74
CA ALA A 197 11.27 3.90 -6.06
C ALA A 197 11.32 2.55 -5.32
N GLY A 198 10.68 2.44 -4.17
CA GLY A 198 10.61 1.22 -3.37
C GLY A 198 9.23 0.55 -3.38
N LYS A 199 8.40 0.77 -4.42
CA LYS A 199 7.03 0.24 -4.47
C LYS A 199 6.81 -0.67 -5.68
N VAL A 200 5.91 -1.63 -5.46
CA VAL A 200 5.22 -2.35 -6.53
C VAL A 200 4.08 -1.49 -7.04
#